data_3bc8ebce51064eca3b40971c86c7cf20
#
_entry.id   3bc8ebce51064eca3b40971c86c7cf20
#
_cell.length_a   1.000
_cell.length_b   1.000
_cell.length_c   1.000
_cell.angle_alpha   90.00
_cell.angle_beta   90.00
_cell.angle_gamma   90.00
#
_symmetry.space_group_name_H-M   'P 1'
#
loop_
_entity.id
_entity.type
_entity.pdbx_description
1 polymer ?
#
loop_
_entity_poly.entity_id
_entity_poly.type
_entity_poly.pdbx_seq_one_letter_code
_entity_poly.pdbx_strand_id
1 'polypeptide(L)'
;MLRIAGWMRIRKTIWSAAVLAAVPALAACSSPPPPPPPTTIQLTVIGAKALNPDPNGRPSPVMLRLYQLGPSDAFANADFFQVIDQDKATLGPTLLDRQELAVPPDSRQSVTVQPKPDVKTLAVAAAFRAYEEAGWRAMQPIQPNKANSFVLTATASTITLAPGDGANAGTDAPADKPADAKTEGAKTEDAKPDAEKPTTDKSDATPKPTADEPPAATHNLILKGAS
;
A
#
# COMPACT_ATOMS: atom_id res chain seq x y z
N MET A 1 -13.97 -97.59 -22.18
CA MET A 1 -14.33 -96.57 -21.16
C MET A 1 -13.16 -95.57 -21.09
N LEU A 2 -13.23 -94.42 -21.76
CA LEU A 2 -12.00 -93.62 -22.01
C LEU A 2 -12.31 -92.10 -21.99
N ARG A 3 -11.58 -91.37 -21.16
CA ARG A 3 -11.21 -90.01 -21.30
C ARG A 3 -12.26 -88.86 -21.25
N ILE A 4 -12.67 -88.45 -20.07
CA ILE A 4 -13.30 -87.12 -19.84
C ILE A 4 -12.63 -86.32 -18.67
N ALA A 5 -11.40 -86.57 -18.30
CA ALA A 5 -10.75 -85.95 -17.15
C ALA A 5 -9.75 -84.84 -17.53
N GLY A 6 -9.58 -84.52 -18.81
CA GLY A 6 -8.54 -83.54 -19.25
C GLY A 6 -9.01 -82.11 -19.51
N TRP A 7 -10.31 -81.88 -19.61
CA TRP A 7 -10.80 -80.55 -20.12
C TRP A 7 -11.16 -79.55 -19.02
N MET A 8 -11.14 -79.95 -17.79
CA MET A 8 -11.56 -79.12 -16.65
C MET A 8 -10.41 -78.37 -15.99
N ARG A 9 -9.15 -78.67 -16.30
CA ARG A 9 -7.98 -78.02 -15.69
C ARG A 9 -7.49 -76.81 -16.49
N ILE A 10 -7.80 -76.67 -17.80
CA ILE A 10 -7.33 -75.57 -18.64
C ILE A 10 -8.15 -74.31 -18.44
N ARG A 11 -9.42 -74.41 -18.03
CA ARG A 11 -10.29 -73.22 -17.81
C ARG A 11 -9.97 -72.41 -16.55
N LYS A 12 -9.40 -73.05 -15.55
CA LYS A 12 -9.06 -72.36 -14.28
C LYS A 12 -7.75 -71.55 -14.35
N THR A 13 -6.82 -71.96 -15.20
CA THR A 13 -5.54 -71.25 -15.36
C THR A 13 -5.65 -69.97 -16.22
N ILE A 14 -6.61 -69.93 -17.17
CA ILE A 14 -6.81 -68.75 -18.01
C ILE A 14 -7.50 -67.59 -17.25
N TRP A 15 -8.37 -67.91 -16.27
CA TRP A 15 -9.05 -66.92 -15.47
C TRP A 15 -8.14 -66.26 -14.42
N SER A 16 -7.18 -67.00 -13.86
CA SER A 16 -6.22 -66.45 -12.91
C SER A 16 -5.19 -65.54 -13.56
N ALA A 17 -4.85 -65.73 -14.82
CA ALA A 17 -3.91 -64.85 -15.51
C ALA A 17 -4.54 -63.52 -15.96
N ALA A 18 -5.86 -63.48 -16.22
CA ALA A 18 -6.57 -62.27 -16.64
C ALA A 18 -6.78 -61.27 -15.49
N VAL A 19 -6.88 -61.73 -14.23
CA VAL A 19 -7.06 -60.85 -13.05
C VAL A 19 -5.76 -60.20 -12.62
N LEU A 20 -4.60 -60.82 -12.84
CA LEU A 20 -3.30 -60.26 -12.46
C LEU A 20 -2.80 -59.16 -13.41
N ALA A 21 -3.33 -59.09 -14.66
CA ALA A 21 -2.95 -58.08 -15.63
C ALA A 21 -3.76 -56.77 -15.51
N ALA A 22 -4.85 -56.73 -14.76
CA ALA A 22 -5.73 -55.58 -14.64
C ALA A 22 -5.30 -54.55 -13.50
N VAL A 23 -4.41 -54.96 -12.61
CA VAL A 23 -3.99 -54.12 -11.46
C VAL A 23 -3.03 -52.98 -11.81
N PRO A 24 -2.10 -53.06 -12.78
CA PRO A 24 -1.19 -51.97 -13.09
C PRO A 24 -1.82 -50.80 -13.91
N ALA A 25 -3.04 -50.96 -14.44
CA ALA A 25 -3.67 -49.91 -15.26
C ALA A 25 -4.31 -48.76 -14.46
N LEU A 26 -4.51 -48.90 -13.15
CA LEU A 26 -5.07 -47.83 -12.31
C LEU A 26 -4.01 -46.89 -11.71
N ALA A 27 -2.72 -47.22 -11.80
CA ALA A 27 -1.65 -46.40 -11.23
C ALA A 27 -1.15 -45.26 -12.16
N ALA A 28 -1.65 -45.14 -13.38
CA ALA A 28 -1.09 -44.28 -14.43
C ALA A 28 -1.74 -42.89 -14.55
N CYS A 29 -2.68 -42.48 -13.66
CA CYS A 29 -3.43 -41.24 -13.79
C CYS A 29 -3.28 -40.29 -12.59
N SER A 30 -2.20 -40.33 -11.81
CA SER A 30 -1.92 -39.24 -10.88
C SER A 30 -1.08 -38.18 -11.58
N SER A 31 -1.74 -37.23 -12.26
CA SER A 31 -1.07 -36.00 -12.68
C SER A 31 -0.51 -35.30 -11.43
N PRO A 32 0.73 -34.79 -11.45
CA PRO A 32 1.25 -34.02 -10.33
C PRO A 32 0.31 -32.85 -10.05
N PRO A 33 0.11 -32.48 -8.78
CA PRO A 33 -0.73 -31.34 -8.43
C PRO A 33 -0.21 -30.07 -9.12
N PRO A 34 -1.11 -29.18 -9.57
CA PRO A 34 -0.69 -27.94 -10.19
C PRO A 34 0.19 -27.13 -9.23
N PRO A 35 1.19 -26.38 -9.75
CA PRO A 35 2.02 -25.54 -8.91
C PRO A 35 1.16 -24.51 -8.16
N PRO A 36 1.53 -24.14 -6.93
CA PRO A 36 0.77 -23.14 -6.17
C PRO A 36 0.75 -21.80 -6.92
N PRO A 37 -0.34 -21.03 -6.80
CA PRO A 37 -0.43 -19.72 -7.44
C PRO A 37 0.67 -18.77 -6.94
N PRO A 38 1.11 -17.80 -7.74
CA PRO A 38 2.11 -16.83 -7.31
C PRO A 38 1.53 -15.91 -6.22
N THR A 39 2.40 -15.48 -5.29
CA THR A 39 2.07 -14.39 -4.36
C THR A 39 2.03 -13.07 -5.13
N THR A 40 1.00 -12.26 -4.93
CA THR A 40 0.91 -10.91 -5.48
C THR A 40 0.58 -9.91 -4.37
N ILE A 41 1.03 -8.66 -4.52
CA ILE A 41 0.77 -7.59 -3.56
C ILE A 41 0.26 -6.36 -4.31
N GLN A 42 -0.98 -5.98 -4.02
CA GLN A 42 -1.61 -4.76 -4.52
C GLN A 42 -1.81 -3.79 -3.36
N LEU A 43 -1.33 -2.56 -3.50
CA LEU A 43 -1.42 -1.53 -2.48
C LEU A 43 -2.17 -0.32 -3.05
N THR A 44 -3.31 0.01 -2.45
CA THR A 44 -3.98 1.29 -2.68
C THR A 44 -3.50 2.28 -1.62
N VAL A 45 -2.95 3.41 -2.04
CA VAL A 45 -2.44 4.47 -1.15
C VAL A 45 -3.35 5.67 -1.24
N ILE A 46 -3.83 6.14 -0.10
CA ILE A 46 -4.74 7.28 0.04
C ILE A 46 -4.06 8.35 0.89
N GLY A 47 -3.86 9.54 0.33
CA GLY A 47 -3.42 10.73 1.03
C GLY A 47 -4.62 11.59 1.41
N ALA A 48 -4.86 11.81 2.70
CA ALA A 48 -5.94 12.68 3.17
C ALA A 48 -5.71 14.16 2.78
N LYS A 49 -6.79 14.95 2.74
CA LYS A 49 -6.71 16.39 2.43
C LYS A 49 -5.79 17.17 3.37
N ALA A 50 -5.81 16.84 4.66
CA ALA A 50 -4.97 17.48 5.68
C ALA A 50 -3.65 16.73 5.94
N LEU A 51 -3.09 16.05 4.93
CA LEU A 51 -1.88 15.23 5.05
C LEU A 51 -0.67 16.08 5.47
N ASN A 52 0.09 15.61 6.50
CA ASN A 52 1.41 16.10 6.89
C ASN A 52 1.51 17.65 6.92
N PRO A 53 0.66 18.35 7.72
CA PRO A 53 0.57 19.80 7.68
C PRO A 53 1.87 20.47 8.14
N ASP A 54 2.16 21.64 7.55
CA ASP A 54 3.22 22.51 8.03
C ASP A 54 2.77 23.28 9.32
N PRO A 55 3.65 24.04 9.98
CA PRO A 55 3.29 24.81 11.17
C PRO A 55 2.14 25.81 10.96
N ASN A 56 1.85 26.18 9.72
CA ASN A 56 0.73 27.06 9.37
C ASN A 56 -0.54 26.26 9.00
N GLY A 57 -0.55 24.94 9.18
CA GLY A 57 -1.67 24.07 8.89
C GLY A 57 -1.85 23.73 7.40
N ARG A 58 -0.90 24.11 6.52
CA ARG A 58 -0.99 23.79 5.08
C ARG A 58 -0.60 22.34 4.86
N PRO A 59 -1.46 21.56 4.15
CA PRO A 59 -1.13 20.19 3.79
C PRO A 59 0.15 20.10 2.95
N SER A 60 0.94 19.06 3.18
CA SER A 60 2.20 18.83 2.47
C SER A 60 2.31 17.35 2.06
N PRO A 61 3.03 17.04 0.98
CA PRO A 61 3.35 15.66 0.65
C PRO A 61 4.12 14.96 1.78
N VAL A 62 3.92 13.64 1.89
CA VAL A 62 4.71 12.79 2.77
C VAL A 62 5.45 11.75 1.97
N MET A 63 6.72 11.49 2.33
CA MET A 63 7.49 10.39 1.77
C MET A 63 7.20 9.13 2.55
N LEU A 64 6.76 8.10 1.85
CA LEU A 64 6.58 6.75 2.39
C LEU A 64 7.74 5.87 1.98
N ARG A 65 8.15 4.97 2.87
CA ARG A 65 9.04 3.85 2.56
C ARG A 65 8.29 2.55 2.77
N LEU A 66 8.19 1.78 1.72
CA LEU A 66 7.60 0.45 1.73
C LEU A 66 8.74 -0.56 1.88
N TYR A 67 8.63 -1.43 2.86
CA TYR A 67 9.62 -2.46 3.17
C TYR A 67 9.01 -3.84 2.99
N GLN A 68 9.70 -4.69 2.26
CA GLN A 68 9.44 -6.12 2.24
C GLN A 68 10.34 -6.78 3.26
N LEU A 69 9.74 -7.38 4.27
CA LEU A 69 10.47 -7.96 5.38
C LEU A 69 10.25 -9.49 5.46
N GLY A 70 11.29 -10.19 5.89
CA GLY A 70 11.15 -11.51 6.47
C GLY A 70 10.49 -11.39 7.86
N PRO A 71 11.19 -11.70 8.97
CA PRO A 71 10.73 -11.36 10.31
C PRO A 71 10.60 -9.85 10.49
N SER A 72 9.57 -9.40 11.22
CA SER A 72 9.27 -7.97 11.40
C SER A 72 9.73 -7.37 12.72
N ASP A 73 10.32 -8.17 13.61
CA ASP A 73 10.67 -7.75 14.99
C ASP A 73 11.64 -6.57 15.00
N ALA A 74 12.65 -6.56 14.13
CA ALA A 74 13.61 -5.48 14.04
C ALA A 74 12.91 -4.15 13.67
N PHE A 75 11.98 -4.17 12.73
CA PHE A 75 11.21 -2.99 12.33
C PHE A 75 10.22 -2.54 13.43
N ALA A 76 9.58 -3.49 14.10
CA ALA A 76 8.62 -3.20 15.16
C ALA A 76 9.26 -2.50 16.36
N ASN A 77 10.51 -2.84 16.68
CA ASN A 77 11.22 -2.34 17.87
C ASN A 77 12.16 -1.15 17.56
N ALA A 78 12.41 -0.84 16.30
CA ALA A 78 13.28 0.27 15.90
C ALA A 78 12.59 1.63 16.13
N ASP A 79 13.42 2.65 16.40
CA ASP A 79 12.97 4.04 16.44
C ASP A 79 12.86 4.65 15.02
N PHE A 80 12.32 5.86 14.94
CA PHE A 80 12.09 6.56 13.69
C PHE A 80 13.36 6.72 12.85
N PHE A 81 14.43 7.23 13.44
CA PHE A 81 15.68 7.50 12.73
C PHE A 81 16.42 6.22 12.34
N GLN A 82 16.32 5.18 13.17
CA GLN A 82 16.84 3.87 12.81
C GLN A 82 16.18 3.31 11.55
N VAL A 83 14.86 3.50 11.41
CA VAL A 83 14.13 3.05 10.21
C VAL A 83 14.33 4.00 9.02
N ILE A 84 14.32 5.32 9.25
CA ILE A 84 14.39 6.27 8.14
C ILE A 84 15.84 6.48 7.65
N ASP A 85 16.82 6.58 8.53
CA ASP A 85 18.20 6.92 8.12
C ASP A 85 19.14 5.73 8.09
N GLN A 86 18.86 4.69 8.86
CA GLN A 86 19.75 3.54 9.07
C GLN A 86 19.10 2.18 8.79
N ASP A 87 18.09 2.15 7.94
CA ASP A 87 17.26 0.97 7.68
C ASP A 87 18.05 -0.30 7.37
N LYS A 88 19.11 -0.19 6.52
CA LYS A 88 19.95 -1.34 6.16
C LYS A 88 20.72 -1.89 7.35
N ALA A 89 21.23 -1.02 8.23
CA ALA A 89 21.96 -1.43 9.42
C ALA A 89 20.98 -1.99 10.47
N THR A 90 19.83 -1.36 10.64
CA THR A 90 18.83 -1.71 11.63
C THR A 90 18.09 -3.01 11.30
N LEU A 91 17.65 -3.13 10.05
CA LEU A 91 16.86 -4.27 9.61
C LEU A 91 17.74 -5.45 9.13
N GLY A 92 18.95 -5.18 8.70
CA GLY A 92 19.94 -6.19 8.31
C GLY A 92 19.37 -7.22 7.32
N PRO A 93 19.56 -8.51 7.57
CA PRO A 93 19.11 -9.58 6.67
C PRO A 93 17.59 -9.74 6.60
N THR A 94 16.82 -9.11 7.50
CA THR A 94 15.35 -9.15 7.45
C THR A 94 14.77 -8.23 6.38
N LEU A 95 15.54 -7.24 5.92
CA LEU A 95 15.19 -6.34 4.82
C LEU A 95 15.42 -7.04 3.47
N LEU A 96 14.34 -7.42 2.80
CA LEU A 96 14.40 -8.07 1.50
C LEU A 96 14.34 -7.07 0.34
N ASP A 97 13.55 -6.00 0.49
CA ASP A 97 13.44 -4.93 -0.49
C ASP A 97 12.89 -3.64 0.13
N ARG A 98 13.17 -2.52 -0.51
CA ARG A 98 12.68 -1.19 -0.12
C ARG A 98 12.30 -0.38 -1.35
N GLN A 99 11.15 0.27 -1.27
CA GLN A 99 10.68 1.22 -2.28
C GLN A 99 10.29 2.55 -1.61
N GLU A 100 10.48 3.66 -2.31
CA GLU A 100 10.05 4.98 -1.85
C GLU A 100 8.91 5.50 -2.70
N LEU A 101 7.95 6.15 -2.06
CA LEU A 101 6.75 6.68 -2.70
C LEU A 101 6.38 8.03 -2.09
N ALA A 102 6.30 9.07 -2.92
CA ALA A 102 5.75 10.35 -2.50
C ALA A 102 4.23 10.33 -2.58
N VAL A 103 3.57 10.74 -1.50
CA VAL A 103 2.11 10.81 -1.42
C VAL A 103 1.69 12.26 -1.26
N PRO A 104 1.04 12.86 -2.26
CA PRO A 104 0.44 14.19 -2.15
C PRO A 104 -0.80 14.18 -1.26
N PRO A 105 -1.18 15.33 -0.68
CA PRO A 105 -2.51 15.51 -0.10
C PRO A 105 -3.61 15.28 -1.14
N ASP A 106 -4.80 14.85 -0.67
CA ASP A 106 -6.00 14.61 -1.49
C ASP A 106 -5.74 13.72 -2.71
N SER A 107 -4.99 12.62 -2.51
CA SER A 107 -4.57 11.74 -3.59
C SER A 107 -4.95 10.29 -3.35
N ARG A 108 -5.08 9.55 -4.46
CA ARG A 108 -5.26 8.09 -4.46
C ARG A 108 -4.35 7.49 -5.53
N GLN A 109 -3.57 6.50 -5.16
CA GLN A 109 -2.62 5.82 -6.04
C GLN A 109 -2.74 4.32 -5.86
N SER A 110 -2.54 3.56 -6.94
CA SER A 110 -2.42 2.09 -6.89
C SER A 110 -0.99 1.69 -7.21
N VAL A 111 -0.41 0.87 -6.36
CA VAL A 111 0.97 0.39 -6.49
C VAL A 111 0.98 -1.13 -6.49
N THR A 112 1.59 -1.72 -7.50
CA THR A 112 1.88 -3.15 -7.52
C THR A 112 3.26 -3.37 -6.96
N VAL A 113 3.34 -4.08 -5.84
CA VAL A 113 4.61 -4.44 -5.21
C VAL A 113 5.00 -5.83 -5.68
N GLN A 114 6.19 -5.98 -6.26
CA GLN A 114 6.73 -7.28 -6.68
C GLN A 114 7.26 -8.02 -5.46
N PRO A 115 6.63 -9.14 -5.04
CA PRO A 115 7.06 -9.84 -3.84
C PRO A 115 8.44 -10.46 -4.02
N LYS A 116 9.30 -10.26 -3.04
CA LYS A 116 10.58 -10.97 -2.96
C LYS A 116 10.36 -12.39 -2.39
N PRO A 117 11.24 -13.33 -2.71
CA PRO A 117 11.24 -14.63 -2.04
C PRO A 117 11.28 -14.45 -0.51
N ASP A 118 10.57 -15.30 0.21
CA ASP A 118 10.54 -15.35 1.68
C ASP A 118 9.97 -14.11 2.38
N VAL A 119 9.31 -13.20 1.63
CA VAL A 119 8.61 -12.07 2.23
C VAL A 119 7.47 -12.56 3.12
N LYS A 120 7.43 -12.04 4.36
CA LYS A 120 6.39 -12.39 5.35
C LYS A 120 5.56 -11.18 5.77
N THR A 121 6.13 -9.99 5.66
CA THR A 121 5.51 -8.75 6.14
C THR A 121 5.74 -7.61 5.14
N LEU A 122 4.66 -6.91 4.81
CA LEU A 122 4.73 -5.59 4.21
C LEU A 122 4.70 -4.56 5.34
N ALA A 123 5.76 -3.77 5.46
CA ALA A 123 5.85 -2.69 6.43
C ALA A 123 5.95 -1.34 5.70
N VAL A 124 5.44 -0.30 6.33
CA VAL A 124 5.47 1.06 5.80
C VAL A 124 5.91 2.02 6.89
N ALA A 125 6.82 2.92 6.56
CA ALA A 125 7.18 4.07 7.38
C ALA A 125 6.91 5.36 6.62
N ALA A 126 6.37 6.37 7.33
CA ALA A 126 6.06 7.69 6.79
C ALA A 126 6.95 8.76 7.43
N ALA A 127 7.65 9.54 6.61
CA ALA A 127 8.50 10.63 7.08
C ALA A 127 7.65 11.90 7.35
N PHE A 128 6.86 11.86 8.42
CA PHE A 128 6.09 13.02 8.87
C PHE A 128 6.99 14.11 9.43
N ARG A 129 6.58 15.36 9.29
CA ARG A 129 7.26 16.52 9.90
C ARG A 129 7.26 16.45 11.43
N ALA A 130 6.09 16.16 12.01
CA ALA A 130 5.90 15.98 13.44
C ALA A 130 6.01 14.50 13.82
N TYR A 131 7.13 13.86 13.49
CA TYR A 131 7.32 12.40 13.64
C TYR A 131 7.23 11.94 15.11
N GLU A 132 7.57 12.80 16.06
CA GLU A 132 7.60 12.47 17.49
C GLU A 132 6.21 12.09 18.04
N GLU A 133 5.17 12.74 17.53
CA GLU A 133 3.77 12.50 17.92
C GLU A 133 3.01 11.67 16.85
N ALA A 134 3.67 11.30 15.76
CA ALA A 134 3.03 10.65 14.64
C ALA A 134 2.94 9.13 14.80
N GLY A 135 1.85 8.57 14.30
CA GLY A 135 1.75 7.14 13.98
C GLY A 135 2.45 6.85 12.66
N TRP A 136 3.78 6.92 12.64
CA TRP A 136 4.61 6.91 11.44
C TRP A 136 4.86 5.54 10.82
N ARG A 137 4.48 4.44 11.49
CA ARG A 137 4.70 3.08 10.99
C ARG A 137 3.44 2.22 10.99
N ALA A 138 3.34 1.32 10.02
CA ALA A 138 2.28 0.32 9.94
C ALA A 138 2.83 -0.97 9.31
N MET A 139 2.25 -2.12 9.65
CA MET A 139 2.67 -3.42 9.13
C MET A 139 1.47 -4.33 8.89
N GLN A 140 1.58 -5.21 7.88
CA GLN A 140 0.62 -6.28 7.64
C GLN A 140 1.33 -7.57 7.19
N PRO A 141 0.91 -8.73 7.68
CA PRO A 141 1.44 -10.00 7.23
C PRO A 141 1.01 -10.27 5.77
N ILE A 142 1.91 -10.88 5.00
CA ILE A 142 1.67 -11.34 3.64
C ILE A 142 1.32 -12.82 3.68
N GLN A 143 0.26 -13.19 2.96
CA GLN A 143 -0.12 -14.59 2.77
C GLN A 143 0.61 -15.13 1.53
N PRO A 144 1.47 -16.13 1.67
CA PRO A 144 2.16 -16.74 0.52
C PRO A 144 1.15 -17.47 -0.38
N ASN A 145 1.47 -17.52 -1.67
CA ASN A 145 0.66 -18.18 -2.69
C ASN A 145 -0.78 -17.65 -2.79
N LYS A 146 -0.97 -16.36 -2.46
CA LYS A 146 -2.26 -15.69 -2.57
C LYS A 146 -2.11 -14.26 -3.11
N ALA A 147 -3.20 -13.73 -3.63
CA ALA A 147 -3.32 -12.30 -3.87
C ALA A 147 -3.51 -11.57 -2.53
N ASN A 148 -2.58 -10.66 -2.21
CA ASN A 148 -2.65 -9.78 -1.06
C ASN A 148 -3.05 -8.39 -1.54
N SER A 149 -4.14 -7.86 -1.02
CA SER A 149 -4.61 -6.51 -1.28
C SER A 149 -4.60 -5.71 0.01
N PHE A 150 -4.03 -4.51 -0.01
CA PHE A 150 -3.94 -3.63 1.14
C PHE A 150 -4.37 -2.22 0.79
N VAL A 151 -4.92 -1.52 1.78
CA VAL A 151 -5.21 -0.09 1.72
C VAL A 151 -4.35 0.62 2.76
N LEU A 152 -3.50 1.52 2.30
CA LEU A 152 -2.71 2.41 3.12
C LEU A 152 -3.38 3.79 3.12
N THR A 153 -3.78 4.26 4.28
CA THR A 153 -4.30 5.61 4.47
C THR A 153 -3.31 6.45 5.25
N ALA A 154 -2.88 7.56 4.67
CA ALA A 154 -2.02 8.55 5.32
C ALA A 154 -2.84 9.80 5.66
N THR A 155 -2.92 10.16 6.93
CA THR A 155 -3.65 11.31 7.46
C THR A 155 -2.71 12.46 7.83
N ALA A 156 -3.15 13.40 8.65
CA ALA A 156 -2.32 14.52 9.09
C ALA A 156 -1.01 14.06 9.77
N SER A 157 -1.08 13.02 10.61
CA SER A 157 0.07 12.54 11.40
C SER A 157 0.08 11.03 11.60
N THR A 158 -0.74 10.26 10.87
CA THR A 158 -0.84 8.82 11.10
C THR A 158 -0.97 8.08 9.78
N ILE A 159 -0.31 6.94 9.67
CA ILE A 159 -0.58 5.96 8.63
C ILE A 159 -1.26 4.73 9.21
N THR A 160 -2.18 4.18 8.44
CA THR A 160 -2.81 2.88 8.72
C THR A 160 -2.68 1.99 7.50
N LEU A 161 -2.37 0.72 7.70
CA LEU A 161 -2.31 -0.29 6.65
C LEU A 161 -3.32 -1.38 7.01
N ALA A 162 -4.33 -1.54 6.20
CA ALA A 162 -5.40 -2.52 6.42
C ALA A 162 -5.50 -3.49 5.24
N PRO A 163 -6.00 -4.71 5.45
CA PRO A 163 -6.40 -5.56 4.33
C PRO A 163 -7.45 -4.83 3.48
N GLY A 164 -7.28 -4.87 2.16
CA GLY A 164 -8.26 -4.37 1.20
C GLY A 164 -9.15 -5.50 0.73
N ASP A 165 -10.39 -5.19 0.39
CA ASP A 165 -11.28 -6.15 -0.26
C ASP A 165 -10.71 -6.45 -1.65
N GLY A 166 -10.22 -7.66 -1.86
CA GLY A 166 -9.53 -8.10 -3.07
C GLY A 166 -10.38 -8.11 -4.36
N ALA A 167 -11.57 -7.52 -4.34
CA ALA A 167 -12.53 -7.53 -5.44
C ALA A 167 -12.62 -6.22 -6.23
N ASN A 168 -12.01 -5.08 -5.82
CA ASN A 168 -12.19 -3.80 -6.51
C ASN A 168 -10.88 -3.03 -6.75
N ALA A 169 -9.89 -3.65 -7.38
CA ALA A 169 -8.76 -2.93 -7.99
C ALA A 169 -9.07 -2.53 -9.45
N GLY A 170 -10.31 -2.21 -9.76
CA GLY A 170 -10.72 -1.74 -11.07
C GLY A 170 -12.05 -1.00 -10.97
N THR A 171 -12.02 0.30 -11.22
CA THR A 171 -13.17 1.12 -11.57
C THR A 171 -14.18 1.39 -10.45
N ASP A 172 -13.90 2.38 -9.60
CA ASP A 172 -14.96 3.20 -9.04
C ASP A 172 -14.48 4.67 -9.00
N ALA A 173 -14.69 5.35 -10.12
CA ALA A 173 -15.00 6.76 -10.09
C ALA A 173 -16.34 6.89 -9.36
N PRO A 174 -16.53 7.85 -8.43
CA PRO A 174 -17.82 8.08 -7.84
C PRO A 174 -18.77 8.53 -8.95
N ALA A 175 -19.67 7.64 -9.36
CA ALA A 175 -20.82 7.99 -10.15
C ALA A 175 -21.73 8.84 -9.23
N ASP A 176 -21.75 10.11 -9.54
CA ASP A 176 -22.73 11.08 -9.07
C ASP A 176 -24.13 10.53 -9.37
N LYS A 177 -24.82 10.04 -8.36
CA LYS A 177 -26.22 9.64 -8.48
C LYS A 177 -27.06 10.81 -8.01
N PRO A 178 -27.84 11.47 -8.91
CA PRO A 178 -28.78 12.47 -8.49
C PRO A 178 -29.86 11.81 -7.61
N ALA A 179 -29.98 12.26 -6.39
CA ALA A 179 -31.12 11.94 -5.56
C ALA A 179 -32.34 12.67 -6.11
N ASP A 180 -33.32 11.91 -6.60
CA ASP A 180 -34.69 12.39 -6.88
C ASP A 180 -35.30 12.95 -5.61
N ALA A 181 -35.38 14.26 -5.53
CA ALA A 181 -36.16 14.96 -4.55
C ALA A 181 -37.58 15.14 -5.10
N LYS A 182 -38.51 14.41 -4.55
CA LYS A 182 -39.93 14.50 -4.77
C LYS A 182 -40.48 15.80 -4.20
N THR A 183 -41.10 16.57 -5.09
CA THR A 183 -41.81 17.84 -4.89
C THR A 183 -43.09 17.66 -4.07
N GLU A 184 -43.28 18.54 -3.10
CA GLU A 184 -44.60 19.08 -2.66
C GLU A 184 -44.27 20.36 -1.89
N GLY A 185 -44.58 21.53 -2.28
CA GLY A 185 -45.86 22.16 -2.62
C GLY A 185 -46.14 23.27 -1.63
N ALA A 186 -46.35 24.51 -2.16
CA ALA A 186 -47.05 25.67 -1.60
C ALA A 186 -46.19 26.64 -0.72
N LYS A 187 -46.16 27.90 -0.91
CA LYS A 187 -47.05 28.96 -1.39
C LYS A 187 -46.41 30.30 -1.03
N THR A 188 -46.36 31.17 -2.02
CA THR A 188 -46.34 32.62 -2.05
C THR A 188 -46.29 33.43 -0.75
N GLU A 189 -45.37 34.44 -0.66
CA GLU A 189 -45.79 35.83 -0.50
C GLU A 189 -44.65 36.83 -0.78
N ASP A 190 -45.05 37.89 -1.45
CA ASP A 190 -44.35 39.08 -1.92
C ASP A 190 -43.59 39.87 -0.84
N ALA A 191 -42.47 40.47 -1.21
CA ALA A 191 -42.16 41.87 -1.00
C ALA A 191 -40.80 42.27 -1.57
N LYS A 192 -40.80 43.20 -2.54
CA LYS A 192 -39.71 44.00 -3.10
C LYS A 192 -39.91 45.42 -2.52
N PRO A 193 -38.99 46.39 -2.73
CA PRO A 193 -37.54 46.50 -2.62
C PRO A 193 -37.12 47.70 -1.73
N ASP A 194 -35.82 47.83 -1.42
CA ASP A 194 -35.24 49.17 -1.35
C ASP A 194 -33.75 49.13 -1.61
N ALA A 195 -33.36 50.08 -2.45
CA ALA A 195 -32.04 50.36 -2.91
C ALA A 195 -31.36 51.38 -2.01
N GLU A 196 -30.09 51.18 -1.67
CA GLU A 196 -29.23 52.33 -1.42
C GLU A 196 -27.75 51.98 -1.68
N LYS A 197 -27.14 52.77 -2.57
CA LYS A 197 -25.74 52.95 -2.89
C LYS A 197 -25.52 54.48 -2.77
N PRO A 198 -24.33 55.03 -2.68
CA PRO A 198 -22.97 54.64 -2.31
C PRO A 198 -22.29 55.63 -1.36
N THR A 199 -21.12 55.29 -0.80
CA THR A 199 -20.10 56.32 -0.55
C THR A 199 -18.67 55.75 -0.67
N THR A 200 -17.99 56.37 -1.56
CA THR A 200 -16.53 56.39 -1.74
C THR A 200 -15.84 56.99 -0.52
N ASP A 201 -14.76 56.41 -0.08
CA ASP A 201 -13.64 57.22 0.41
C ASP A 201 -12.27 56.56 0.06
N LYS A 202 -11.42 57.44 -0.38
CA LYS A 202 -10.12 57.24 -0.97
C LYS A 202 -9.11 57.63 0.10
N SER A 203 -8.19 56.75 0.45
CA SER A 203 -6.95 57.17 1.10
C SER A 203 -5.79 56.32 0.63
N ASP A 204 -5.04 56.96 -0.13
CA ASP A 204 -3.68 56.82 -0.58
C ASP A 204 -2.70 56.80 0.62
N ALA A 205 -1.85 55.81 0.71
CA ALA A 205 -0.55 55.90 1.39
C ALA A 205 0.34 54.72 1.04
N THR A 206 1.20 54.91 0.11
CA THR A 206 2.45 54.18 -0.11
C THR A 206 3.48 54.54 0.98
N PRO A 207 4.23 53.62 1.48
CA PRO A 207 5.63 53.88 1.82
C PRO A 207 6.60 52.96 1.08
N LYS A 208 7.57 53.60 0.51
CA LYS A 208 8.79 53.27 -0.17
C LYS A 208 9.73 52.33 0.64
N PRO A 209 10.52 51.48 -0.02
CA PRO A 209 11.44 50.57 0.65
C PRO A 209 12.71 51.28 1.12
N THR A 210 13.17 50.93 2.32
CA THR A 210 14.51 51.28 2.81
C THR A 210 15.38 50.04 2.74
N ALA A 211 16.40 50.13 1.90
CA ALA A 211 17.55 49.24 1.89
C ALA A 211 18.40 49.47 3.14
N ASP A 212 18.75 48.38 3.80
CA ASP A 212 19.92 48.35 4.63
C ASP A 212 20.51 46.93 4.61
N GLU A 213 21.63 46.83 3.93
CA GLU A 213 22.46 45.66 3.78
C GLU A 213 23.64 45.81 4.75
N PRO A 214 23.96 44.86 5.64
CA PRO A 214 25.25 44.83 6.29
C PRO A 214 26.17 43.77 5.66
N PRO A 215 27.49 43.99 5.69
CA PRO A 215 28.48 43.45 4.78
C PRO A 215 28.97 42.03 5.16
N ALA A 216 29.44 41.34 4.13
CA ALA A 216 30.16 40.07 4.16
C ALA A 216 31.32 40.05 5.18
N ALA A 217 31.30 39.09 6.05
CA ALA A 217 32.46 38.75 6.89
C ALA A 217 33.20 37.54 6.20
N THR A 218 34.26 37.91 5.53
CA THR A 218 35.35 37.02 5.12
C THR A 218 35.99 36.39 6.35
N HIS A 219 35.94 35.08 6.51
CA HIS A 219 36.81 34.39 7.46
C HIS A 219 37.82 33.52 6.72
N ASN A 220 39.03 33.98 6.89
CA ASN A 220 40.29 33.50 6.39
C ASN A 220 40.56 32.05 6.76
N LEU A 221 41.04 31.33 5.73
CA LEU A 221 41.79 30.08 5.89
C LEU A 221 43.09 30.32 6.68
N ILE A 222 43.30 29.56 7.72
CA ILE A 222 44.68 29.31 8.22
C ILE A 222 44.97 27.82 8.12
N LEU A 223 45.75 27.51 7.11
CA LEU A 223 46.54 26.27 7.01
C LEU A 223 47.71 26.34 8.01
N LYS A 224 47.86 25.33 8.86
CA LYS A 224 49.10 24.92 9.53
C LYS A 224 49.02 23.40 9.65
N GLY A 225 49.75 22.60 9.05
CA GLY A 225 51.14 22.40 8.66
C GLY A 225 51.95 21.72 9.76
N ALA A 226 52.21 20.42 9.52
CA ALA A 226 53.38 19.62 9.91
C ALA A 226 53.64 19.32 11.41
N SER A 227 53.68 18.10 11.77
CA SER A 227 54.79 17.17 12.02
C SER A 227 54.31 15.80 12.39
#